data_0e9203bf20fbf91f72f83c9bf09443cf
#
_entry.id   0e9203bf20fbf91f72f83c9bf09443cf
#
_cell.length_a   1.000
_cell.length_b   1.000
_cell.length_c   1.000
_cell.angle_alpha   90.00
_cell.angle_beta   90.00
_cell.angle_gamma   90.00
#
_symmetry.space_group_name_H-M   'P 1'
#
loop_
_entity.id
_entity.type
_entity.pdbx_description
1 polymer ?
#
loop_
_entity_poly.entity_id
_entity_poly.type
_entity_poly.pdbx_seq_one_letter_code
_entity_poly.pdbx_strand_id
1 'polypeptide(L)'
;MQIPKNVKKVWDIVTVTLVVIVVIFAVFLMGSRLIGLQVYNVISGSMEPTYSVGDLIYVKAVDPDSVKVGDPITFVANEQLVVATHRVVEIDATEREFITKGDANSTADANPVHFNNLIGVPVFSIPLLGYVSAYIQSPPGMYVAIAFGALLLAMVFLPDLLTKKPKADQKEEDAAPEASDSAQEEVPQ
;
A
#
# COMPACT_ATOMS: atom_id res chain seq x y z
N MET A 1 9.77 26.76 -24.04
CA MET A 1 10.90 25.83 -24.16
C MET A 1 10.34 24.46 -24.53
N GLN A 2 10.63 23.93 -25.72
CA GLN A 2 10.07 22.63 -26.13
C GLN A 2 10.97 21.52 -25.62
N ILE A 3 10.43 20.65 -24.77
CA ILE A 3 11.14 19.46 -24.29
C ILE A 3 11.32 18.49 -25.47
N PRO A 4 12.54 17.97 -25.75
CA PRO A 4 12.76 17.00 -26.80
C PRO A 4 11.87 15.75 -26.64
N LYS A 5 11.30 15.24 -27.73
CA LYS A 5 10.36 14.11 -27.68
C LYS A 5 10.93 12.88 -26.95
N ASN A 6 12.22 12.62 -27.09
CA ASN A 6 12.88 11.50 -26.39
C ASN A 6 12.96 11.72 -24.88
N VAL A 7 13.21 12.94 -24.43
CA VAL A 7 13.25 13.28 -23.00
C VAL A 7 11.84 13.14 -22.39
N LYS A 8 10.81 13.60 -23.09
CA LYS A 8 9.43 13.42 -22.65
C LYS A 8 9.07 11.94 -22.52
N LYS A 9 9.42 11.12 -23.51
CA LYS A 9 9.14 9.67 -23.49
C LYS A 9 9.82 8.97 -22.31
N VAL A 10 11.08 9.29 -22.04
CA VAL A 10 11.81 8.73 -20.88
C VAL A 10 11.15 9.18 -19.56
N TRP A 11 10.82 10.45 -19.47
CA TRP A 11 10.12 10.99 -18.31
C TRP A 11 8.79 10.28 -18.04
N ASP A 12 7.95 10.12 -19.06
CA ASP A 12 6.65 9.45 -18.94
C ASP A 12 6.82 7.99 -18.50
N ILE A 13 7.78 7.26 -19.07
CA ILE A 13 8.07 5.86 -18.69
C ILE A 13 8.50 5.79 -17.22
N VAL A 14 9.43 6.63 -16.80
CA VAL A 14 9.92 6.64 -15.40
C VAL A 14 8.78 6.96 -14.44
N THR A 15 8.01 8.00 -14.74
CA THR A 15 6.88 8.44 -13.89
C THR A 15 5.81 7.36 -13.78
N VAL A 16 5.38 6.77 -14.91
CA VAL A 16 4.38 5.68 -14.91
C VAL A 16 4.89 4.47 -14.13
N THR A 17 6.15 4.07 -14.34
CA THR A 17 6.75 2.93 -13.62
C THR A 17 6.74 3.19 -12.11
N LEU A 18 7.10 4.38 -11.68
CA LEU A 18 7.17 4.77 -10.28
C LEU A 18 5.76 4.80 -9.63
N VAL A 19 4.77 5.34 -10.34
CA VAL A 19 3.37 5.32 -9.91
C VAL A 19 2.85 3.89 -9.77
N VAL A 20 3.14 3.01 -10.74
CA VAL A 20 2.74 1.60 -10.69
C VAL A 20 3.35 0.89 -9.48
N ILE A 21 4.64 1.10 -9.20
CA ILE A 21 5.30 0.54 -8.02
C ILE A 21 4.60 1.01 -6.73
N VAL A 22 4.32 2.31 -6.60
CA VAL A 22 3.64 2.86 -5.42
C VAL A 22 2.23 2.31 -5.26
N VAL A 23 1.47 2.16 -6.35
CA VAL A 23 0.13 1.56 -6.33
C VAL A 23 0.18 0.10 -5.88
N ILE A 24 1.10 -0.70 -6.43
CA ILE A 24 1.30 -2.09 -6.02
C ILE A 24 1.60 -2.15 -4.52
N PHE A 25 2.51 -1.30 -4.04
CA PHE A 25 2.88 -1.23 -2.63
C PHE A 25 1.69 -0.83 -1.74
N ALA A 26 0.90 0.16 -2.15
CA ALA A 26 -0.31 0.57 -1.44
C ALA A 26 -1.35 -0.55 -1.38
N VAL A 27 -1.50 -1.32 -2.47
CA VAL A 27 -2.39 -2.49 -2.51
C VAL A 27 -1.94 -3.56 -1.51
N PHE A 28 -0.64 -3.85 -1.41
CA PHE A 28 -0.14 -4.79 -0.41
C PHE A 28 -0.36 -4.33 1.03
N LEU A 29 -0.17 -3.05 1.31
CA LEU A 29 -0.33 -2.53 2.67
C LEU A 29 -1.80 -2.33 3.10
N MET A 30 -2.66 -1.91 2.17
CA MET A 30 -4.04 -1.51 2.49
C MET A 30 -5.09 -2.45 1.92
N GLY A 31 -4.83 -3.04 0.75
CA GLY A 31 -5.79 -3.88 0.02
C GLY A 31 -6.11 -5.21 0.72
N SER A 32 -5.20 -5.71 1.54
CA SER A 32 -5.39 -6.91 2.34
C SER A 32 -6.61 -6.86 3.24
N ARG A 33 -6.95 -5.67 3.76
CA ARG A 33 -8.16 -5.47 4.58
C ARG A 33 -9.45 -5.68 3.79
N LEU A 34 -9.45 -5.41 2.48
CA LEU A 34 -10.62 -5.58 1.62
C LEU A 34 -10.96 -7.07 1.42
N ILE A 35 -9.99 -7.96 1.56
CA ILE A 35 -10.14 -9.42 1.47
C ILE A 35 -10.18 -10.09 2.85
N GLY A 36 -10.39 -9.29 3.92
CA GLY A 36 -10.56 -9.80 5.28
C GLY A 36 -9.28 -10.23 5.98
N LEU A 37 -8.09 -9.82 5.47
CA LEU A 37 -6.83 -10.07 6.14
C LEU A 37 -6.49 -8.90 7.08
N GLN A 38 -6.04 -9.24 8.27
CA GLN A 38 -5.45 -8.29 9.22
C GLN A 38 -3.93 -8.34 9.11
N VAL A 39 -3.28 -7.19 9.30
CA VAL A 39 -1.85 -7.04 9.07
C VAL A 39 -1.17 -6.62 10.35
N TYR A 40 -0.10 -7.35 10.73
CA TYR A 40 0.66 -7.08 11.94
C TYR A 40 2.17 -7.04 11.66
N ASN A 41 2.87 -6.14 12.35
CA ASN A 41 4.32 -6.09 12.32
C ASN A 41 4.90 -7.04 13.36
N VAL A 42 5.87 -7.86 12.97
CA VAL A 42 6.64 -8.68 13.90
C VAL A 42 7.68 -7.79 14.60
N ILE A 43 7.53 -7.64 15.92
CA ILE A 43 8.38 -6.76 16.74
C ILE A 43 9.30 -7.52 17.69
N SER A 44 9.14 -8.84 17.82
CA SER A 44 9.98 -9.69 18.67
C SER A 44 10.41 -10.96 17.94
N GLY A 45 11.50 -11.55 18.37
CA GLY A 45 12.07 -12.79 17.79
C GLY A 45 11.49 -14.09 18.34
N SER A 46 10.39 -14.06 19.09
CA SER A 46 9.82 -15.28 19.71
C SER A 46 9.41 -16.36 18.71
N MET A 47 9.13 -15.97 17.47
CA MET A 47 8.74 -16.86 16.39
C MET A 47 9.86 -17.13 15.38
N GLU A 48 11.08 -16.76 15.67
CA GLU A 48 12.21 -17.13 14.81
C GLU A 48 12.44 -18.64 14.82
N PRO A 49 12.82 -19.23 13.69
CA PRO A 49 13.10 -18.62 12.38
C PRO A 49 11.85 -18.44 11.50
N THR A 50 10.65 -18.82 11.94
CA THR A 50 9.43 -18.80 11.12
C THR A 50 9.02 -17.39 10.73
N TYR A 51 9.05 -16.44 11.68
CA TYR A 51 8.81 -15.01 11.47
C TYR A 51 9.91 -14.22 12.14
N SER A 52 10.58 -13.37 11.38
CA SER A 52 11.69 -12.55 11.87
C SER A 52 11.23 -11.14 12.23
N VAL A 53 11.99 -10.50 13.12
CA VAL A 53 11.73 -9.09 13.47
C VAL A 53 11.78 -8.22 12.23
N GLY A 54 10.76 -7.40 12.04
CA GLY A 54 10.61 -6.55 10.86
C GLY A 54 9.80 -7.18 9.72
N ASP A 55 9.34 -8.42 9.87
CA ASP A 55 8.39 -9.01 8.93
C ASP A 55 7.00 -8.38 9.09
N LEU A 56 6.23 -8.38 8.00
CA LEU A 56 4.82 -8.04 8.00
C LEU A 56 4.04 -9.33 7.78
N ILE A 57 3.23 -9.74 8.77
CA ILE A 57 2.41 -10.94 8.69
C ILE A 57 0.96 -10.59 8.34
N TYR A 58 0.36 -11.43 7.49
CA TYR A 58 -1.03 -11.30 7.06
C TYR A 58 -1.84 -12.42 7.69
N VAL A 59 -2.80 -12.05 8.53
CA VAL A 59 -3.57 -12.94 9.39
C VAL A 59 -5.00 -13.04 8.88
N LYS A 60 -5.48 -14.25 8.67
CA LYS A 60 -6.86 -14.56 8.30
C LYS A 60 -7.63 -15.02 9.51
N ALA A 61 -8.79 -14.42 9.76
CA ALA A 61 -9.72 -14.91 10.77
C ALA A 61 -10.22 -16.32 10.39
N VAL A 62 -10.18 -17.23 11.35
CA VAL A 62 -10.64 -18.62 11.21
C VAL A 62 -11.50 -19.01 12.40
N ASP A 63 -12.28 -20.06 12.23
CA ASP A 63 -12.99 -20.69 13.34
C ASP A 63 -11.96 -21.32 14.30
N PRO A 64 -12.00 -21.04 15.62
CA PRO A 64 -11.10 -21.66 16.60
C PRO A 64 -11.09 -23.18 16.54
N ASP A 65 -12.23 -23.80 16.28
CA ASP A 65 -12.37 -25.26 16.19
C ASP A 65 -11.67 -25.85 14.96
N SER A 66 -11.25 -25.02 13.99
CA SER A 66 -10.46 -25.42 12.82
C SER A 66 -8.96 -25.42 13.04
N VAL A 67 -8.49 -24.80 14.12
CA VAL A 67 -7.06 -24.69 14.46
C VAL A 67 -6.53 -26.04 14.94
N LYS A 68 -5.29 -26.35 14.57
CA LYS A 68 -4.63 -27.63 14.91
C LYS A 68 -3.36 -27.37 15.70
N VAL A 69 -2.96 -28.39 16.47
CA VAL A 69 -1.62 -28.42 17.06
C VAL A 69 -0.57 -28.32 15.97
N GLY A 70 0.38 -27.39 16.13
CA GLY A 70 1.39 -27.04 15.15
C GLY A 70 1.07 -25.78 14.34
N ASP A 71 -0.16 -25.30 14.33
CA ASP A 71 -0.50 -24.05 13.64
C ASP A 71 0.02 -22.83 14.41
N PRO A 72 0.62 -21.84 13.72
CA PRO A 72 0.84 -20.54 14.33
C PRO A 72 -0.50 -19.80 14.43
N ILE A 73 -0.79 -19.21 15.57
CA ILE A 73 -1.99 -18.39 15.80
C ILE A 73 -1.60 -16.99 16.25
N THR A 74 -2.40 -16.01 15.81
CA THR A 74 -2.33 -14.63 16.28
C THR A 74 -3.51 -14.39 17.21
N PHE A 75 -3.26 -13.85 18.37
CA PHE A 75 -4.25 -13.73 19.45
C PHE A 75 -4.01 -12.51 20.34
N VAL A 76 -5.02 -12.13 21.11
CA VAL A 76 -4.92 -11.11 22.14
C VAL A 76 -4.37 -11.75 23.41
N ALA A 77 -3.18 -11.33 23.83
CA ALA A 77 -2.43 -11.97 24.92
C ALA A 77 -2.82 -11.48 26.32
N ASN A 78 -3.38 -10.27 26.43
CA ASN A 78 -3.70 -9.68 27.73
C ASN A 78 -4.83 -8.62 27.64
N GLU A 79 -5.29 -8.14 28.79
CA GLU A 79 -6.32 -7.11 28.90
C GLU A 79 -5.94 -5.76 28.28
N GLN A 80 -4.64 -5.48 28.09
CA GLN A 80 -4.14 -4.30 27.39
C GLN A 80 -4.20 -4.45 25.87
N LEU A 81 -4.83 -5.50 25.36
CA LEU A 81 -4.99 -5.81 23.93
C LEU A 81 -3.66 -5.98 23.20
N VAL A 82 -2.62 -6.44 23.86
CA VAL A 82 -1.35 -6.79 23.24
C VAL A 82 -1.57 -8.01 22.35
N VAL A 83 -1.19 -7.89 21.07
CA VAL A 83 -1.29 -8.96 20.09
C VAL A 83 0.00 -9.75 20.08
N ALA A 84 -0.10 -11.08 20.15
CA ALA A 84 1.02 -12.00 20.01
C ALA A 84 0.73 -13.03 18.92
N THR A 85 1.80 -13.60 18.39
CA THR A 85 1.72 -14.74 17.45
C THR A 85 2.64 -15.81 17.98
N HIS A 86 2.08 -16.98 18.35
CA HIS A 86 2.82 -18.14 18.81
C HIS A 86 2.24 -19.41 18.19
N ARG A 87 2.95 -20.53 18.33
CA ARG A 87 2.53 -21.83 17.79
C ARG A 87 1.71 -22.60 18.84
N VAL A 88 0.62 -23.18 18.41
CA VAL A 88 -0.19 -24.08 19.23
C VAL A 88 0.59 -25.37 19.51
N VAL A 89 0.82 -25.70 20.76
CA VAL A 89 1.49 -26.94 21.19
C VAL A 89 0.50 -27.93 21.77
N GLU A 90 -0.65 -27.46 22.31
CA GLU A 90 -1.72 -28.30 22.85
C GLU A 90 -3.05 -27.54 22.73
N ILE A 91 -4.16 -28.28 22.66
CA ILE A 91 -5.53 -27.73 22.63
C ILE A 91 -6.34 -28.41 23.73
N ASP A 92 -6.82 -27.60 24.69
CA ASP A 92 -7.83 -28.04 25.66
C ASP A 92 -9.23 -27.73 25.12
N ALA A 93 -9.86 -28.75 24.55
CA ALA A 93 -11.21 -28.60 24.00
C ALA A 93 -12.29 -28.43 25.10
N THR A 94 -12.01 -28.87 26.34
CA THR A 94 -12.95 -28.78 27.46
C THR A 94 -13.04 -27.35 27.98
N GLU A 95 -11.88 -26.74 28.20
CA GLU A 95 -11.77 -25.34 28.65
C GLU A 95 -11.82 -24.34 27.48
N ARG A 96 -11.77 -24.83 26.22
CA ARG A 96 -11.72 -24.05 25.00
C ARG A 96 -10.50 -23.12 24.97
N GLU A 97 -9.32 -23.70 25.17
CA GLU A 97 -8.05 -22.99 25.27
C GLU A 97 -6.97 -23.58 24.38
N PHE A 98 -6.09 -22.72 23.89
CA PHE A 98 -4.84 -23.10 23.23
C PHE A 98 -3.67 -22.91 24.20
N ILE A 99 -2.83 -23.92 24.35
CA ILE A 99 -1.51 -23.79 24.95
C ILE A 99 -0.54 -23.45 23.82
N THR A 100 0.14 -22.32 23.95
CA THR A 100 0.97 -21.77 22.90
C THR A 100 2.44 -21.69 23.32
N LYS A 101 3.33 -21.63 22.31
CA LYS A 101 4.77 -21.46 22.53
C LYS A 101 5.38 -20.71 21.33
N GLY A 102 6.24 -19.73 21.59
CA GLY A 102 7.07 -19.14 20.55
C GLY A 102 8.09 -20.16 20.02
N ASP A 103 8.35 -20.16 18.73
CA ASP A 103 9.28 -21.12 18.08
C ASP A 103 10.69 -21.03 18.65
N ALA A 104 11.14 -19.82 19.00
CA ALA A 104 12.44 -19.60 19.64
C ALA A 104 12.43 -19.79 21.16
N ASN A 105 11.26 -19.98 21.81
CA ASN A 105 11.15 -20.12 23.25
C ASN A 105 11.45 -21.57 23.69
N SER A 106 12.04 -21.73 24.87
CA SER A 106 12.32 -23.05 25.45
C SER A 106 11.08 -23.67 26.12
N THR A 107 10.17 -22.85 26.64
CA THR A 107 8.98 -23.26 27.40
C THR A 107 7.71 -22.75 26.74
N ALA A 108 6.59 -23.43 26.99
CA ALA A 108 5.26 -22.92 26.65
C ALA A 108 4.95 -21.64 27.41
N ASP A 109 4.00 -20.87 26.87
CA ASP A 109 3.51 -19.64 27.49
C ASP A 109 2.83 -19.98 28.82
N ALA A 110 2.98 -19.10 29.82
CA ALA A 110 2.47 -19.34 31.15
C ALA A 110 0.93 -19.31 31.24
N ASN A 111 0.30 -18.53 30.36
CA ASN A 111 -1.14 -18.38 30.32
C ASN A 111 -1.69 -19.01 29.04
N PRO A 112 -2.68 -19.90 29.13
CA PRO A 112 -3.37 -20.41 27.97
C PRO A 112 -4.20 -19.30 27.28
N VAL A 113 -4.48 -19.49 26.00
CA VAL A 113 -5.21 -18.55 25.16
C VAL A 113 -6.62 -19.08 24.95
N HIS A 114 -7.62 -18.42 25.56
CA HIS A 114 -9.01 -18.78 25.32
C HIS A 114 -9.40 -18.55 23.85
N PHE A 115 -10.25 -19.42 23.30
CA PHE A 115 -10.69 -19.39 21.88
C PHE A 115 -11.24 -18.03 21.44
N ASN A 116 -11.92 -17.30 22.35
CA ASN A 116 -12.44 -15.96 22.06
C ASN A 116 -11.35 -14.90 21.82
N ASN A 117 -10.12 -15.17 22.25
CA ASN A 117 -8.99 -14.27 22.07
C ASN A 117 -8.26 -14.52 20.75
N LEU A 118 -8.66 -15.54 19.97
CA LEU A 118 -8.10 -15.81 18.67
C LEU A 118 -8.45 -14.69 17.69
N ILE A 119 -7.44 -14.11 17.06
CA ILE A 119 -7.61 -13.18 15.93
C ILE A 119 -7.62 -13.98 14.61
N GLY A 120 -6.74 -14.97 14.48
CA GLY A 120 -6.67 -15.82 13.30
C GLY A 120 -5.32 -16.50 13.12
N VAL A 121 -5.10 -17.02 11.92
CA VAL A 121 -3.89 -17.74 11.52
C VAL A 121 -3.12 -16.93 10.48
N PRO A 122 -1.79 -16.72 10.66
CA PRO A 122 -0.96 -16.13 9.62
C PRO A 122 -0.94 -16.99 8.35
N VAL A 123 -1.27 -16.39 7.21
CA VAL A 123 -1.33 -17.09 5.91
C VAL A 123 -0.07 -16.88 5.08
N PHE A 124 0.58 -15.73 5.21
CA PHE A 124 1.88 -15.42 4.62
C PHE A 124 2.55 -14.26 5.34
N SER A 125 3.85 -14.09 5.12
CA SER A 125 4.62 -12.94 5.60
C SER A 125 5.44 -12.33 4.46
N ILE A 126 5.74 -11.04 4.60
CA ILE A 126 6.66 -10.34 3.70
C ILE A 126 7.82 -9.82 4.53
N PRO A 127 9.05 -10.33 4.27
CA PRO A 127 10.23 -9.91 5.00
C PRO A 127 10.50 -8.41 4.88
N LEU A 128 10.94 -7.80 5.96
CA LEU A 128 11.36 -6.39 6.07
C LEU A 128 10.27 -5.33 5.79
N LEU A 129 9.10 -5.74 5.29
CA LEU A 129 8.01 -4.80 4.99
C LEU A 129 7.41 -4.19 6.26
N GLY A 130 7.53 -4.86 7.39
CA GLY A 130 7.13 -4.36 8.70
C GLY A 130 7.91 -3.11 9.11
N TYR A 131 9.21 -3.03 8.83
CA TYR A 131 10.00 -1.82 9.08
C TYR A 131 9.49 -0.63 8.26
N VAL A 132 9.18 -0.85 6.99
CA VAL A 132 8.63 0.19 6.11
C VAL A 132 7.25 0.65 6.62
N SER A 133 6.39 -0.30 6.97
CA SER A 133 5.07 -0.03 7.53
C SER A 133 5.17 0.79 8.83
N ALA A 134 6.04 0.38 9.75
CA ALA A 134 6.28 1.09 11.01
C ALA A 134 6.85 2.50 10.79
N TYR A 135 7.80 2.64 9.85
CA TYR A 135 8.37 3.94 9.52
C TYR A 135 7.32 4.91 8.96
N ILE A 136 6.50 4.48 8.00
CA ILE A 136 5.44 5.32 7.42
C ILE A 136 4.41 5.75 8.47
N GLN A 137 4.14 4.92 9.48
CA GLN A 137 3.23 5.24 10.58
C GLN A 137 3.86 6.14 11.66
N SER A 138 5.18 6.31 11.66
CA SER A 138 5.86 7.24 12.57
C SER A 138 5.70 8.70 12.09
N PRO A 139 5.69 9.71 12.99
CA PRO A 139 5.56 11.11 12.58
C PRO A 139 6.54 11.54 11.48
N PRO A 140 7.87 11.28 11.55
CA PRO A 140 8.78 11.66 10.48
C PRO A 140 8.50 10.91 9.17
N GLY A 141 8.20 9.60 9.23
CA GLY A 141 7.92 8.78 8.05
C GLY A 141 6.63 9.18 7.34
N MET A 142 5.61 9.57 8.08
CA MET A 142 4.36 10.08 7.52
C MET A 142 4.60 11.35 6.69
N TYR A 143 5.37 12.31 7.18
CA TYR A 143 5.70 13.52 6.42
C TYR A 143 6.51 13.21 5.17
N VAL A 144 7.46 12.27 5.26
CA VAL A 144 8.24 11.81 4.10
C VAL A 144 7.33 11.15 3.07
N ALA A 145 6.39 10.29 3.49
CA ALA A 145 5.45 9.65 2.59
C ALA A 145 4.52 10.66 1.89
N ILE A 146 4.02 11.66 2.63
CA ILE A 146 3.20 12.74 2.06
C ILE A 146 4.00 13.58 1.06
N ALA A 147 5.22 13.97 1.41
CA ALA A 147 6.10 14.76 0.53
C ALA A 147 6.45 13.98 -0.75
N PHE A 148 6.71 12.67 -0.62
CA PHE A 148 6.96 11.80 -1.77
C PHE A 148 5.74 11.67 -2.66
N GLY A 149 4.54 11.50 -2.09
CA GLY A 149 3.27 11.49 -2.85
C GLY A 149 3.02 12.80 -3.58
N ALA A 150 3.25 13.94 -2.93
CA ALA A 150 3.14 15.26 -3.56
C ALA A 150 4.15 15.44 -4.70
N LEU A 151 5.39 14.98 -4.52
CA LEU A 151 6.41 14.99 -5.57
C LEU A 151 5.99 14.13 -6.76
N LEU A 152 5.46 12.93 -6.53
CA LEU A 152 4.94 12.08 -7.60
C LEU A 152 3.82 12.74 -8.39
N LEU A 153 2.85 13.36 -7.69
CA LEU A 153 1.78 14.12 -8.32
C LEU A 153 2.35 15.28 -9.15
N ALA A 154 3.31 16.02 -8.61
CA ALA A 154 3.99 17.08 -9.36
C ALA A 154 4.68 16.53 -10.62
N MET A 155 5.37 15.39 -10.55
CA MET A 155 6.02 14.76 -11.71
C MET A 155 5.02 14.35 -12.79
N VAL A 156 3.82 13.91 -12.42
CA VAL A 156 2.75 13.55 -13.37
C VAL A 156 2.19 14.79 -14.08
N PHE A 157 1.90 15.87 -13.33
CA PHE A 157 1.19 17.03 -13.85
C PHE A 157 2.10 18.13 -14.40
N LEU A 158 3.37 18.22 -13.95
CA LEU A 158 4.28 19.30 -14.31
C LEU A 158 4.55 19.39 -15.82
N PRO A 159 4.76 18.29 -16.59
CA PRO A 159 4.97 18.37 -18.03
C PRO A 159 3.78 18.97 -18.77
N ASP A 160 2.55 18.65 -18.35
CA ASP A 160 1.33 19.16 -19.00
C ASP A 160 1.09 20.63 -18.68
N LEU A 161 1.42 21.07 -17.44
CA LEU A 161 1.36 22.48 -17.05
C LEU A 161 2.38 23.35 -17.82
N LEU A 162 3.58 22.83 -18.04
CA LEU A 162 4.64 23.55 -18.76
C LEU A 162 4.42 23.56 -20.29
N THR A 163 3.63 22.61 -20.83
CA THR A 163 3.37 22.49 -22.29
C THR A 163 2.03 23.10 -22.71
N LYS A 164 1.14 23.47 -21.77
CA LYS A 164 -0.10 24.20 -22.11
C LYS A 164 0.27 25.60 -22.59
N LYS A 165 0.17 25.83 -23.90
CA LYS A 165 0.10 27.18 -24.46
C LYS A 165 -1.11 27.91 -23.89
N PRO A 166 -1.00 29.20 -23.50
CA PRO A 166 -2.15 30.00 -23.14
C PRO A 166 -3.15 30.02 -24.31
N LYS A 167 -4.42 29.80 -24.04
CA LYS A 167 -5.53 29.84 -25.02
C LYS A 167 -5.78 31.23 -25.62
N ALA A 168 -4.87 32.19 -25.45
CA ALA A 168 -5.04 33.57 -25.92
C ALA A 168 -4.77 33.75 -27.43
N ASP A 169 -4.01 32.86 -28.08
CA ASP A 169 -3.58 33.07 -29.46
C ASP A 169 -4.47 32.40 -30.52
N GLN A 170 -5.54 31.68 -30.12
CA GLN A 170 -6.45 31.04 -31.09
C GLN A 170 -7.67 31.90 -31.49
N LYS A 171 -7.83 33.11 -30.96
CA LYS A 171 -8.96 33.99 -31.31
C LYS A 171 -8.65 35.04 -32.37
N GLU A 172 -7.38 35.19 -32.75
CA GLU A 172 -6.98 36.16 -33.78
C GLU A 172 -6.79 35.56 -35.19
N GLU A 173 -6.71 34.21 -35.32
CA GLU A 173 -6.53 33.59 -36.64
C GLU A 173 -7.85 33.30 -37.35
N ASP A 174 -9.00 33.31 -36.65
CA ASP A 174 -10.34 33.10 -37.23
C ASP A 174 -11.06 34.41 -37.55
N ALA A 175 -10.40 35.56 -37.38
CA ALA A 175 -10.98 36.90 -37.66
C ALA A 175 -10.22 37.64 -38.79
N ALA A 176 -9.83 36.96 -39.84
CA ALA A 176 -9.44 37.64 -41.07
C ALA A 176 -10.71 37.83 -41.95
N PRO A 177 -11.10 39.04 -42.26
CA PRO A 177 -12.28 39.24 -43.07
C PRO A 177 -12.04 38.88 -44.53
N GLU A 178 -12.89 38.02 -45.07
CA GLU A 178 -13.16 37.95 -46.48
C GLU A 178 -13.71 39.31 -46.94
N ALA A 179 -12.84 40.13 -47.54
CA ALA A 179 -13.25 41.32 -48.23
C ALA A 179 -12.28 41.62 -49.37
N SER A 180 -12.53 40.99 -50.50
CA SER A 180 -12.28 41.62 -51.82
C SER A 180 -12.64 40.65 -52.95
N ASP A 181 -13.90 40.59 -53.31
CA ASP A 181 -14.27 40.29 -54.70
C ASP A 181 -15.72 40.75 -54.97
N SER A 182 -15.90 42.01 -55.30
CA SER A 182 -17.05 42.46 -56.07
C SER A 182 -16.87 43.93 -56.48
N ALA A 183 -16.12 44.19 -57.54
CA ALA A 183 -16.31 45.41 -58.35
C ALA A 183 -15.50 45.35 -59.63
N GLN A 184 -16.04 44.69 -60.62
CA GLN A 184 -15.78 44.99 -62.00
C GLN A 184 -16.91 44.37 -62.83
N GLU A 185 -17.85 45.20 -63.24
CA GLU A 185 -18.42 45.18 -64.59
C GLU A 185 -19.71 46.03 -64.59
N GLU A 186 -19.57 47.21 -65.16
CA GLU A 186 -20.59 47.77 -66.03
C GLU A 186 -20.06 49.06 -66.66
N VAL A 187 -19.78 48.96 -67.95
CA VAL A 187 -19.67 50.11 -68.83
C VAL A 187 -20.82 49.98 -69.84
N PRO A 188 -21.75 50.96 -69.95
CA PRO A 188 -22.73 51.06 -71.04
C PRO A 188 -22.21 51.94 -72.15
N GLN A 189 -22.63 51.61 -73.35
CA GLN A 189 -22.59 52.47 -74.52
C GLN A 189 -23.47 53.67 -74.30
#